data_657dbf9e499c02fcaa6df99affdaa741
#
_entry.id   657dbf9e499c02fcaa6df99affdaa741
#
_cell.length_a   1.000
_cell.length_b   1.000
_cell.length_c   1.000
_cell.angle_alpha   90.00
_cell.angle_beta   90.00
_cell.angle_gamma   90.00
#
_symmetry.space_group_name_H-M   'P 1'
#
loop_
_entity.id
_entity.type
_entity.pdbx_description
1 polymer ?
#
loop_
_entity_poly.entity_id
_entity_poly.type
_entity_poly.pdbx_seq_one_letter_code
_entity_poly.pdbx_strand_id
1 'polypeptide(L)'
;MVVCHLLAPTLPDRDTDVFKKSMEKLALPNVYFDLAAVPFNVQPETYPYPSGLGFIKAAKDIVGADKLMWGTDIPSVLIQNSYKQLTEYLAEGNIFTQDELEKVYYKNALEVYPFL
;
A
#
# COMPACT_ATOMS: atom_id res chain seq x y z
N MET A 1 -7.78 -7.79 -11.70
CA MET A 1 -6.29 -7.89 -11.61
C MET A 1 -5.83 -7.20 -10.35
N VAL A 2 -4.90 -7.81 -9.62
CA VAL A 2 -4.26 -7.21 -8.45
C VAL A 2 -2.78 -7.00 -8.75
N VAL A 3 -2.31 -5.76 -8.63
CA VAL A 3 -0.90 -5.40 -8.80
C VAL A 3 -0.25 -5.51 -7.43
N CYS A 4 0.75 -6.38 -7.30
CA CYS A 4 1.42 -6.65 -6.04
C CYS A 4 2.39 -5.54 -5.65
N HIS A 5 2.54 -5.37 -4.32
CA HIS A 5 3.56 -4.52 -3.70
C HIS A 5 3.53 -3.06 -4.17
N LEU A 6 2.37 -2.56 -4.57
CA LEU A 6 2.17 -1.18 -5.03
C LEU A 6 3.19 -0.77 -6.10
N LEU A 7 3.46 -1.64 -7.09
CA LEU A 7 4.51 -1.46 -8.09
C LEU A 7 5.94 -1.39 -7.49
N ALA A 8 6.12 -1.85 -6.26
CA ALA A 8 7.41 -1.90 -5.56
C ALA A 8 8.21 -0.57 -5.59
N PRO A 9 7.63 0.55 -5.10
CA PRO A 9 8.39 1.80 -5.00
C PRO A 9 9.52 1.63 -3.96
N THR A 10 10.73 2.06 -4.30
CA THR A 10 11.91 1.90 -3.44
C THR A 10 12.61 3.22 -3.14
N LEU A 11 13.42 3.23 -2.06
CA LEU A 11 14.33 4.34 -1.77
C LEU A 11 15.75 4.03 -2.28
N PRO A 12 16.46 5.01 -2.79
CA PRO A 12 16.00 6.36 -3.08
C PRO A 12 15.29 6.39 -4.44
N ASP A 13 13.98 6.23 -4.43
CA ASP A 13 13.23 6.42 -5.66
C ASP A 13 13.25 7.93 -5.96
N ARG A 14 14.13 8.30 -6.83
CA ARG A 14 14.35 9.68 -7.21
C ARG A 14 13.29 10.17 -8.18
N ASP A 15 12.47 9.26 -8.69
CA ASP A 15 11.50 9.57 -9.70
C ASP A 15 10.10 9.16 -9.26
N THR A 16 9.58 9.86 -8.24
CA THR A 16 8.17 9.76 -7.84
C THR A 16 7.23 10.01 -9.02
N ASP A 17 7.67 10.75 -10.03
CA ASP A 17 6.87 10.99 -11.23
C ASP A 17 6.73 9.73 -12.07
N VAL A 18 7.76 8.88 -12.16
CA VAL A 18 7.64 7.57 -12.83
C VAL A 18 6.63 6.68 -12.11
N PHE A 19 6.69 6.62 -10.78
CA PHE A 19 5.72 5.90 -9.98
C PHE A 19 4.29 6.38 -10.24
N LYS A 20 4.06 7.69 -10.16
CA LYS A 20 2.75 8.28 -10.40
C LYS A 20 2.23 8.00 -11.80
N LYS A 21 3.05 8.18 -12.83
CA LYS A 21 2.69 7.88 -14.22
C LYS A 21 2.35 6.41 -14.43
N SER A 22 3.08 5.51 -13.77
CA SER A 22 2.80 4.08 -13.84
C SER A 22 1.46 3.75 -13.17
N MET A 23 1.19 4.34 -12.01
CA MET A 23 -0.10 4.22 -11.33
C MET A 23 -1.25 4.72 -12.21
N GLU A 24 -1.09 5.89 -12.84
CA GLU A 24 -2.10 6.47 -13.72
C GLU A 24 -2.42 5.56 -14.92
N LYS A 25 -1.40 4.93 -15.51
CA LYS A 25 -1.59 3.99 -16.62
C LYS A 25 -2.37 2.74 -16.20
N LEU A 26 -2.23 2.31 -14.96
CA LEU A 26 -2.88 1.13 -14.41
C LEU A 26 -4.18 1.45 -13.66
N ALA A 27 -4.58 2.71 -13.61
CA ALA A 27 -5.81 3.16 -12.94
C ALA A 27 -7.05 2.81 -13.77
N LEU A 28 -7.29 1.50 -13.95
CA LEU A 28 -8.42 0.94 -14.69
C LEU A 28 -9.47 0.40 -13.71
N PRO A 29 -10.76 0.32 -14.12
CA PRO A 29 -11.86 -0.05 -13.20
C PRO A 29 -11.70 -1.39 -12.48
N ASN A 30 -11.02 -2.36 -13.10
CA ASN A 30 -10.85 -3.71 -12.57
C ASN A 30 -9.43 -3.99 -12.06
N VAL A 31 -8.64 -2.95 -11.80
CA VAL A 31 -7.28 -3.07 -11.29
C VAL A 31 -7.20 -2.59 -9.86
N TYR A 32 -6.70 -3.43 -8.98
CA TYR A 32 -6.47 -3.19 -7.56
C TYR A 32 -4.98 -3.27 -7.25
N PHE A 33 -4.56 -2.67 -6.14
CA PHE A 33 -3.15 -2.65 -5.73
C PHE A 33 -3.05 -3.12 -4.28
N ASP A 34 -2.19 -4.10 -3.99
CA ASP A 34 -1.90 -4.43 -2.61
C ASP A 34 -0.72 -3.61 -2.08
N LEU A 35 -0.76 -3.33 -0.79
CA LEU A 35 0.23 -2.53 -0.08
C LEU A 35 1.28 -3.39 0.63
N ALA A 36 1.32 -4.68 0.33
CA ALA A 36 2.31 -5.59 0.89
C ALA A 36 3.74 -5.14 0.54
N ALA A 37 4.67 -5.44 1.40
CA ALA A 37 6.08 -5.13 1.24
C ALA A 37 6.45 -3.63 1.17
N VAL A 38 5.51 -2.69 1.26
CA VAL A 38 5.86 -1.26 1.25
C VAL A 38 6.90 -0.92 2.33
N PRO A 39 6.75 -1.36 3.60
CA PRO A 39 7.79 -1.13 4.60
C PRO A 39 9.16 -1.73 4.25
N PHE A 40 9.18 -2.86 3.57
CA PHE A 40 10.43 -3.48 3.09
C PHE A 40 11.04 -2.65 1.97
N ASN A 41 10.24 -2.21 1.02
CA ASN A 41 10.70 -1.51 -0.18
C ASN A 41 11.32 -0.13 0.13
N VAL A 42 10.92 0.50 1.23
CA VAL A 42 11.47 1.80 1.65
C VAL A 42 12.66 1.69 2.60
N GLN A 43 13.22 0.51 2.77
CA GLN A 43 14.45 0.36 3.55
C GLN A 43 15.57 1.28 3.02
N PRO A 44 16.41 1.82 3.88
CA PRO A 44 16.58 1.55 5.32
C PRO A 44 15.63 2.33 6.24
N GLU A 45 14.58 2.93 5.72
CA GLU A 45 13.60 3.65 6.53
C GLU A 45 12.89 2.71 7.51
N THR A 46 12.74 3.17 8.76
CA THR A 46 12.09 2.41 9.82
C THR A 46 10.68 2.94 10.11
N TYR A 47 9.95 2.20 10.98
CA TYR A 47 8.64 2.64 11.44
C TYR A 47 8.65 4.12 11.90
N PRO A 48 7.67 4.96 11.52
CA PRO A 48 6.41 4.63 10.83
C PRO A 48 6.44 4.70 9.29
N TYR A 49 7.58 4.56 8.66
CA TYR A 49 7.75 4.50 7.20
C TYR A 49 7.22 5.74 6.46
N PRO A 50 7.73 6.94 6.74
CA PRO A 50 7.15 8.17 6.16
C PRO A 50 7.18 8.20 4.64
N SER A 51 8.22 7.70 4.00
CA SER A 51 8.26 7.62 2.53
C SER A 51 7.29 6.57 1.99
N GLY A 52 7.15 5.44 2.68
CA GLY A 52 6.15 4.43 2.35
C GLY A 52 4.74 5.00 2.41
N LEU A 53 4.42 5.73 3.46
CA LEU A 53 3.14 6.44 3.59
C LEU A 53 2.96 7.48 2.48
N GLY A 54 4.03 8.15 2.06
CA GLY A 54 4.00 9.10 0.94
C GLY A 54 3.61 8.43 -0.38
N PHE A 55 4.17 7.26 -0.68
CA PHE A 55 3.78 6.47 -1.86
C PHE A 55 2.33 6.01 -1.79
N ILE A 56 1.88 5.56 -0.62
CA ILE A 56 0.49 5.13 -0.41
C ILE A 56 -0.48 6.30 -0.58
N LYS A 57 -0.13 7.48 -0.06
CA LYS A 57 -0.93 8.68 -0.24
C LYS A 57 -1.04 9.07 -1.71
N ALA A 58 0.06 9.02 -2.45
CA ALA A 58 0.05 9.29 -3.89
C ALA A 58 -0.83 8.28 -4.63
N ALA A 59 -0.75 7.00 -4.29
CA ALA A 59 -1.61 5.97 -4.86
C ALA A 59 -3.10 6.24 -4.56
N LYS A 60 -3.42 6.57 -3.32
CA LYS A 60 -4.79 6.93 -2.92
C LYS A 60 -5.32 8.11 -3.75
N ASP A 61 -4.50 9.14 -3.93
CA ASP A 61 -4.89 10.32 -4.71
C ASP A 61 -5.17 10.00 -6.19
N ILE A 62 -4.52 8.96 -6.73
CA ILE A 62 -4.67 8.55 -8.14
C ILE A 62 -5.82 7.56 -8.31
N VAL A 63 -5.89 6.51 -7.50
CA VAL A 63 -6.85 5.41 -7.71
C VAL A 63 -7.97 5.37 -6.66
N GLY A 64 -7.82 6.08 -5.55
CA GLY A 64 -8.77 6.07 -4.44
C GLY A 64 -8.58 4.89 -3.50
N ALA A 65 -9.11 5.02 -2.28
CA ALA A 65 -9.02 3.99 -1.25
C ALA A 65 -9.72 2.68 -1.65
N ASP A 66 -10.70 2.73 -2.53
CA ASP A 66 -11.46 1.58 -3.01
C ASP A 66 -10.64 0.58 -3.81
N LYS A 67 -9.46 0.97 -4.27
CA LYS A 67 -8.57 0.14 -5.10
C LYS A 67 -7.34 -0.35 -4.36
N LEU A 68 -7.18 -0.01 -3.09
CA LEU A 68 -6.02 -0.37 -2.28
C LEU A 68 -6.39 -1.48 -1.30
N MET A 69 -5.48 -2.43 -1.12
CA MET A 69 -5.68 -3.55 -0.20
C MET A 69 -4.45 -3.71 0.70
N TRP A 70 -4.69 -3.84 1.99
CA TRP A 70 -3.63 -4.12 2.96
C TRP A 70 -3.07 -5.52 2.75
N GLY A 71 -1.76 -5.65 2.95
CA GLY A 71 -1.05 -6.92 2.96
C GLY A 71 0.28 -6.75 3.68
N THR A 72 0.95 -7.83 4.00
CA THR A 72 2.19 -7.82 4.80
C THR A 72 3.43 -8.29 4.06
N ASP A 73 3.31 -9.28 3.21
CA ASP A 73 4.45 -10.00 2.61
C ASP A 73 5.30 -10.74 3.66
N ILE A 74 4.66 -11.25 4.71
CA ILE A 74 5.31 -12.12 5.70
C ILE A 74 5.78 -13.41 4.99
N PRO A 75 6.99 -13.96 5.32
CA PRO A 75 7.82 -13.61 6.49
C PRO A 75 8.91 -12.57 6.25
N SER A 76 9.21 -12.20 5.01
CA SER A 76 10.37 -11.37 4.66
C SER A 76 10.43 -10.05 5.42
N VAL A 77 9.29 -9.40 5.59
CA VAL A 77 9.19 -8.10 6.26
C VAL A 77 9.40 -8.17 7.79
N LEU A 78 9.29 -9.36 8.39
CA LEU A 78 9.47 -9.54 9.85
C LEU A 78 10.92 -9.45 10.30
N ILE A 79 11.87 -9.43 9.38
CA ILE A 79 13.28 -9.29 9.73
C ILE A 79 13.53 -7.96 10.45
N GLN A 80 12.84 -6.91 10.07
CA GLN A 80 13.04 -5.55 10.58
C GLN A 80 11.78 -4.91 11.16
N ASN A 81 10.63 -5.58 11.08
CA ASN A 81 9.35 -5.02 11.48
C ASN A 81 8.55 -6.03 12.30
N SER A 82 7.85 -5.57 13.33
CA SER A 82 6.88 -6.41 14.04
C SER A 82 5.56 -6.49 13.26
N TYR A 83 4.81 -7.56 13.47
CA TYR A 83 3.46 -7.68 12.91
C TYR A 83 2.58 -6.50 13.32
N LYS A 84 2.70 -6.06 14.59
CA LYS A 84 1.99 -4.89 15.10
C LYS A 84 2.27 -3.64 14.26
N GLN A 85 3.55 -3.36 13.98
CA GLN A 85 3.94 -2.22 13.13
C GLN A 85 3.32 -2.32 11.73
N LEU A 86 3.31 -3.52 11.14
CA LEU A 86 2.74 -3.75 9.81
C LEU A 86 1.22 -3.56 9.78
N THR A 87 0.53 -3.78 10.89
CA THR A 87 -0.92 -3.58 10.97
C THR A 87 -1.31 -2.15 11.30
N GLU A 88 -0.50 -1.42 12.04
CA GLU A 88 -0.89 -0.13 12.61
C GLU A 88 -0.41 1.09 11.81
N TYR A 89 0.63 0.96 10.99
CA TYR A 89 1.22 2.13 10.34
C TYR A 89 0.26 2.89 9.42
N LEU A 90 -0.68 2.20 8.77
CA LEU A 90 -1.66 2.85 7.91
C LEU A 90 -2.63 3.72 8.71
N ALA A 91 -3.10 3.22 9.85
CA ALA A 91 -4.01 3.97 10.71
C ALA A 91 -3.32 5.17 11.36
N GLU A 92 -2.09 4.98 11.82
CA GLU A 92 -1.29 6.03 12.47
C GLU A 92 -0.82 7.11 11.49
N GLY A 93 -0.73 6.78 10.21
CA GLY A 93 -0.28 7.71 9.17
C GLY A 93 -1.28 8.81 8.82
N ASN A 94 -2.52 8.74 9.27
CA ASN A 94 -3.59 9.72 9.02
C ASN A 94 -3.85 9.99 7.52
N ILE A 95 -3.61 8.99 6.66
CA ILE A 95 -3.86 9.10 5.22
C ILE A 95 -5.33 8.80 4.90
N PHE A 96 -5.91 7.84 5.63
CA PHE A 96 -7.25 7.32 5.39
C PHE A 96 -8.22 7.74 6.49
N THR A 97 -9.48 7.96 6.11
CA THR A 97 -10.58 8.05 7.08
C THR A 97 -10.85 6.67 7.68
N GLN A 98 -11.66 6.61 8.75
CA GLN A 98 -12.03 5.33 9.37
C GLN A 98 -12.72 4.39 8.38
N ASP A 99 -13.65 4.90 7.58
CA ASP A 99 -14.35 4.11 6.55
C ASP A 99 -13.39 3.62 5.46
N GLU A 100 -12.45 4.45 5.05
CA GLU A 100 -11.42 4.08 4.09
C GLU A 100 -10.47 3.01 4.64
N LEU A 101 -10.10 3.09 5.92
CA LEU A 101 -9.29 2.05 6.57
C LEU A 101 -9.98 0.69 6.54
N GLU A 102 -11.27 0.64 6.81
CA GLU A 102 -12.02 -0.62 6.72
C GLU A 102 -12.01 -1.19 5.29
N LYS A 103 -12.14 -0.34 4.29
CA LYS A 103 -12.04 -0.75 2.88
C LYS A 103 -10.66 -1.32 2.58
N VAL A 104 -9.62 -0.63 2.95
CA VAL A 104 -8.22 -1.04 2.69
C VAL A 104 -7.87 -2.32 3.44
N TYR A 105 -8.27 -2.44 4.70
CA TYR A 105 -7.93 -3.60 5.52
C TYR A 105 -8.64 -4.88 5.10
N TYR A 106 -9.92 -4.81 4.68
CA TYR A 106 -10.64 -6.05 4.37
C TYR A 106 -11.76 -5.93 3.32
N LYS A 107 -12.51 -4.83 3.26
CA LYS A 107 -13.70 -4.75 2.39
C LYS A 107 -13.36 -4.88 0.91
N ASN A 108 -12.29 -4.22 0.46
CA ASN A 108 -11.86 -4.31 -0.94
C ASN A 108 -11.43 -5.73 -1.30
N ALA A 109 -10.73 -6.43 -0.39
CA ALA A 109 -10.34 -7.81 -0.62
C ALA A 109 -11.56 -8.74 -0.75
N LEU A 110 -12.63 -8.50 0.01
CA LEU A 110 -13.88 -9.26 -0.09
C LEU A 110 -14.57 -9.06 -1.45
N GLU A 111 -14.46 -7.88 -2.04
CA GLU A 111 -14.98 -7.63 -3.40
C GLU A 111 -14.18 -8.38 -4.46
N VAL A 112 -12.85 -8.42 -4.33
CA VAL A 112 -11.95 -9.10 -5.27
C VAL A 112 -12.03 -10.61 -5.11
N TYR A 113 -12.15 -11.08 -3.87
CA TYR A 113 -12.17 -12.50 -3.50
C TYR A 113 -13.46 -12.84 -2.75
N PRO A 114 -14.61 -12.91 -3.43
CA PRO A 114 -15.92 -13.00 -2.77
C PRO A 114 -16.20 -14.33 -2.05
N PHE A 115 -15.33 -15.31 -2.21
CA PHE A 115 -15.45 -16.62 -1.54
C PHE A 115 -14.57 -16.75 -0.27
N LEU A 116 -13.99 -15.69 0.17
CA LEU A 116 -13.19 -15.70 1.43
C LEU A 116 -14.06 -15.60 2.69
#